data_71ba1848ec034b643c175829fca2fca4
#
_entry.id   71ba1848ec034b643c175829fca2fca4
#
_cell.length_a   1.000
_cell.length_b   1.000
_cell.length_c   1.000
_cell.angle_alpha   90.00
_cell.angle_beta   90.00
_cell.angle_gamma   90.00
#
_symmetry.space_group_name_H-M   'P 1'
#
loop_
_entity.id
_entity.type
_entity.pdbx_description
1 polymer ?
#
loop_
_entity_poly.entity_id
_entity_poly.type
_entity_poly.pdbx_seq_one_letter_code
_entity_poly.pdbx_strand_id
1 'polypeptide(L)'
;MSEAIWLASYPPGVAATIDPDTYPSLHALLLAACRRHHDRPAFDFLGATMSFAEWERASGAFAGFLLEGLGRKAGDRVALMLPNALAYPVAFLGTLRAGLTVISVNPLYTPRELEHQLVDCGATTIIIMENFAHKLEAVIANTPVEHVVVARLGDLVPALKRWAFNFANSYLRKAVPSWRFARFTMLQDACNRPPPVSLPDARAVPAAPAVLQYTGGTTGVAKGAVLSHRNLVANTLQCHAWIGGSVDVGRERVLTPLPLYHIFSLTANMLTFACLGGLNVLVPDPRDIRRLIATMRRTRVTTMSGVNTLFNALANAPEFAQLDFGTLKFAIGGGAAVQRSVADRWLAVTGSALVEGYGLTEASPVVCINPVTHPKVGTVGLPVPGTEVSVRDDLGRNLSLGETGEVWVRGPQVMQGYWGRPDETRNTLTDDGWLKTGDIGLIDPQGFVKLLDRKKDMIIVSGFKVFPNEVEEVVSRQPGVLEAAVIGVPDERSGQAVKLFVVRRDPALDENEIRRYCVANLTGYKVPKLIEFRDELPKSNVGKILRKELH
;
A
#
# COMPACT_ATOMS: atom_id res chain seq x y z
N MET A 1 0.39 -29.65 15.38
CA MET A 1 0.88 -28.56 14.49
C MET A 1 1.08 -29.18 13.14
N SER A 2 0.28 -28.84 12.12
CA SER A 2 0.59 -29.24 10.75
C SER A 2 1.93 -28.58 10.42
N GLU A 3 2.93 -29.37 10.01
CA GLU A 3 4.17 -28.83 9.46
C GLU A 3 3.82 -27.77 8.43
N ALA A 4 4.53 -26.63 8.45
CA ALA A 4 4.31 -25.53 7.54
C ALA A 4 4.72 -25.99 6.11
N ILE A 5 3.77 -26.67 5.44
CA ILE A 5 4.00 -27.36 4.14
C ILE A 5 4.60 -26.44 3.09
N TRP A 6 4.33 -25.13 3.15
CA TRP A 6 4.87 -24.13 2.22
C TRP A 6 6.37 -23.96 2.29
N LEU A 7 7.02 -24.38 3.39
CA LEU A 7 8.48 -24.27 3.53
C LEU A 7 9.23 -25.11 2.50
N ALA A 8 8.66 -26.23 2.05
CA ALA A 8 9.23 -27.05 0.98
C ALA A 8 9.28 -26.35 -0.38
N SER A 9 8.43 -25.32 -0.56
CA SER A 9 8.31 -24.53 -1.79
C SER A 9 9.01 -23.16 -1.70
N TYR A 10 9.72 -22.88 -0.61
CA TYR A 10 10.43 -21.60 -0.43
C TYR A 10 11.55 -21.45 -1.46
N PRO A 11 11.80 -20.23 -1.95
CA PRO A 11 12.97 -19.94 -2.78
C PRO A 11 14.26 -20.32 -2.05
N PRO A 12 15.29 -20.81 -2.77
CA PRO A 12 16.59 -21.13 -2.17
C PRO A 12 17.15 -19.92 -1.39
N GLY A 13 17.63 -20.16 -0.16
CA GLY A 13 18.22 -19.15 0.69
C GLY A 13 17.23 -18.30 1.51
N VAL A 14 15.93 -18.46 1.32
CA VAL A 14 14.92 -17.82 2.17
C VAL A 14 14.75 -18.65 3.45
N ALA A 15 15.02 -18.05 4.61
CA ALA A 15 14.86 -18.70 5.89
C ALA A 15 13.38 -18.92 6.25
N ALA A 16 13.07 -19.96 7.01
CA ALA A 16 11.70 -20.26 7.46
C ALA A 16 11.13 -19.17 8.40
N THR A 17 12.01 -18.50 9.15
CA THR A 17 11.65 -17.46 10.13
C THR A 17 12.62 -16.29 10.06
N ILE A 18 12.19 -15.15 10.61
CA ILE A 18 13.05 -14.00 10.91
C ILE A 18 13.04 -13.76 12.43
N ASP A 19 14.04 -13.03 12.93
CA ASP A 19 14.00 -12.53 14.29
C ASP A 19 13.40 -11.10 14.30
N PRO A 20 12.15 -10.94 14.76
CA PRO A 20 11.47 -9.63 14.77
C PRO A 20 12.05 -8.67 15.81
N ASP A 21 12.90 -9.16 16.72
CA ASP A 21 13.50 -8.41 17.81
C ASP A 21 14.96 -8.00 17.51
N THR A 22 15.45 -8.27 16.28
CA THR A 22 16.79 -7.84 15.79
C THR A 22 17.02 -6.34 15.97
N TYR A 23 15.98 -5.53 15.83
CA TYR A 23 16.03 -4.09 16.08
C TYR A 23 15.00 -3.69 17.14
N PRO A 24 15.40 -2.87 18.14
CA PRO A 24 14.51 -2.49 19.24
C PRO A 24 13.35 -1.58 18.78
N SER A 25 13.45 -1.00 17.58
CA SER A 25 12.42 -0.14 17.02
C SER A 25 12.57 0.03 15.51
N LEU A 26 11.51 0.50 14.84
CA LEU A 26 11.54 0.80 13.41
C LEU A 26 12.54 1.93 13.07
N HIS A 27 12.63 2.96 13.90
CA HIS A 27 13.63 4.02 13.67
C HIS A 27 15.07 3.50 13.87
N ALA A 28 15.31 2.57 14.80
CA ALA A 28 16.63 1.95 14.97
C ALA A 28 17.05 1.16 13.72
N LEU A 29 16.13 0.41 13.13
CA LEU A 29 16.33 -0.28 11.85
C LEU A 29 16.67 0.71 10.72
N LEU A 30 15.90 1.79 10.58
CA LEU A 30 16.13 2.80 9.54
C LEU A 30 17.44 3.58 9.75
N LEU A 31 17.80 3.90 10.99
CA LEU A 31 19.08 4.54 11.29
C LEU A 31 20.26 3.61 11.02
N ALA A 32 20.15 2.32 11.29
CA ALA A 32 21.16 1.33 10.92
C ALA A 32 21.33 1.28 9.39
N ALA A 33 20.24 1.37 8.62
CA ALA A 33 20.29 1.48 7.16
C ALA A 33 20.95 2.81 6.71
N CYS A 34 20.62 3.95 7.31
CA CYS A 34 21.26 5.23 7.03
C CYS A 34 22.77 5.19 7.24
N ARG A 35 23.24 4.60 8.34
CA ARG A 35 24.67 4.46 8.63
C ARG A 35 25.38 3.52 7.65
N ARG A 36 24.75 2.39 7.32
CA ARG A 36 25.32 1.39 6.40
C ARG A 36 25.46 1.91 4.98
N HIS A 37 24.52 2.75 4.53
CA HIS A 37 24.43 3.24 3.15
C HIS A 37 24.65 4.74 3.03
N HIS A 38 25.31 5.36 3.99
CA HIS A 38 25.45 6.79 4.25
C HIS A 38 25.57 7.66 3.00
N ASP A 39 26.51 7.34 2.10
CA ASP A 39 26.81 8.16 0.91
C ASP A 39 25.92 7.83 -0.31
N ARG A 40 25.02 6.84 -0.20
CA ARG A 40 24.16 6.43 -1.29
C ARG A 40 22.90 7.31 -1.36
N PRO A 41 22.32 7.50 -2.56
CA PRO A 41 21.02 8.13 -2.69
C PRO A 41 19.93 7.21 -2.12
N ALA A 42 19.10 7.74 -1.22
CA ALA A 42 17.94 7.07 -0.63
C ALA A 42 16.66 7.35 -1.38
N PHE A 43 16.50 8.61 -1.84
CA PHE A 43 15.28 9.06 -2.53
C PHE A 43 15.63 9.89 -3.77
N ASP A 44 14.87 9.69 -4.85
CA ASP A 44 14.79 10.60 -6.00
C ASP A 44 13.38 11.18 -6.06
N PHE A 45 13.27 12.49 -6.14
CA PHE A 45 12.03 13.20 -6.35
C PHE A 45 12.18 14.20 -7.50
N LEU A 46 11.57 13.89 -8.64
CA LEU A 46 11.60 14.74 -9.85
C LEU A 46 13.04 15.11 -10.30
N GLY A 47 13.99 14.20 -10.10
CA GLY A 47 15.40 14.41 -10.44
C GLY A 47 16.22 15.16 -9.38
N ALA A 48 15.66 15.41 -8.21
CA ALA A 48 16.40 15.81 -7.02
C ALA A 48 16.62 14.60 -6.13
N THR A 49 17.84 14.34 -5.74
CA THR A 49 18.19 13.20 -4.88
C THR A 49 18.44 13.66 -3.44
N MET A 50 18.11 12.79 -2.50
CA MET A 50 18.46 12.89 -1.08
C MET A 50 19.26 11.64 -0.70
N SER A 51 20.44 11.79 -0.12
CA SER A 51 21.24 10.67 0.38
C SER A 51 20.70 10.13 1.71
N PHE A 52 21.14 8.93 2.12
CA PHE A 52 20.83 8.39 3.44
C PHE A 52 21.35 9.30 4.57
N ALA A 53 22.52 9.90 4.41
CA ALA A 53 23.06 10.87 5.37
C ALA A 53 22.18 12.13 5.49
N GLU A 54 21.71 12.68 4.37
CA GLU A 54 20.82 13.83 4.37
C GLU A 54 19.47 13.49 5.00
N TRP A 55 18.96 12.28 4.75
CA TRP A 55 17.72 11.79 5.38
C TRP A 55 17.89 11.67 6.90
N GLU A 56 19.00 11.07 7.39
CA GLU A 56 19.30 10.96 8.81
C GLU A 56 19.39 12.34 9.47
N ARG A 57 20.11 13.28 8.85
CA ARG A 57 20.28 14.66 9.35
C ARG A 57 18.96 15.41 9.39
N ALA A 58 18.20 15.42 8.29
CA ALA A 58 16.95 16.17 8.19
C ALA A 58 15.87 15.61 9.15
N SER A 59 15.77 14.28 9.24
CA SER A 59 14.85 13.65 10.20
C SER A 59 15.26 13.90 11.66
N GLY A 60 16.57 13.99 11.95
CA GLY A 60 17.07 14.37 13.27
C GLY A 60 16.72 15.80 13.67
N ALA A 61 16.90 16.76 12.75
CA ALA A 61 16.53 18.14 12.95
C ALA A 61 15.00 18.26 13.16
N PHE A 62 14.21 17.53 12.38
CA PHE A 62 12.75 17.53 12.54
C PHE A 62 12.31 16.90 13.87
N ALA A 63 12.96 15.82 14.32
CA ALA A 63 12.69 15.22 15.63
C ALA A 63 12.98 16.21 16.77
N GLY A 64 14.11 16.93 16.70
CA GLY A 64 14.44 18.00 17.68
C GLY A 64 13.39 19.12 17.67
N PHE A 65 12.91 19.52 16.51
CA PHE A 65 11.83 20.51 16.42
C PHE A 65 10.54 20.02 17.09
N LEU A 66 10.15 18.77 16.91
CA LEU A 66 8.96 18.20 17.56
C LEU A 66 9.09 18.19 19.08
N LEU A 67 10.25 17.81 19.60
CA LEU A 67 10.51 17.69 21.05
C LEU A 67 10.74 19.07 21.69
N GLU A 68 11.73 19.83 21.23
CA GLU A 68 12.17 21.08 21.83
C GLU A 68 11.36 22.28 21.34
N GLY A 69 10.99 22.31 20.05
CA GLY A 69 10.26 23.40 19.44
C GLY A 69 8.76 23.38 19.74
N LEU A 70 8.15 22.19 19.76
CA LEU A 70 6.73 22.01 20.01
C LEU A 70 6.40 21.36 21.36
N GLY A 71 7.42 20.92 22.12
CA GLY A 71 7.22 20.31 23.44
C GLY A 71 6.46 18.97 23.40
N ARG A 72 6.54 18.24 22.27
CA ARG A 72 5.86 16.93 22.14
C ARG A 72 6.52 15.89 23.03
N LYS A 73 5.72 14.95 23.51
CA LYS A 73 6.15 13.90 24.45
C LYS A 73 5.98 12.52 23.83
N ALA A 74 6.78 11.54 24.27
CA ALA A 74 6.67 10.18 23.82
C ALA A 74 5.21 9.67 23.88
N GLY A 75 4.76 9.04 22.80
CA GLY A 75 3.39 8.56 22.62
C GLY A 75 2.40 9.59 22.06
N ASP A 76 2.77 10.87 21.93
CA ASP A 76 1.96 11.84 21.19
C ASP A 76 1.82 11.41 19.73
N ARG A 77 0.71 11.80 19.12
CA ARG A 77 0.35 11.41 17.76
C ARG A 77 0.52 12.56 16.79
N VAL A 78 1.18 12.27 15.67
CA VAL A 78 1.51 13.23 14.62
C VAL A 78 0.91 12.77 13.29
N ALA A 79 0.00 13.57 12.75
CA ALA A 79 -0.64 13.27 11.47
C ALA A 79 0.24 13.72 10.30
N LEU A 80 0.43 12.83 9.31
CA LEU A 80 1.18 13.09 8.08
C LEU A 80 0.22 13.08 6.88
N MET A 81 -0.19 14.24 6.40
CA MET A 81 -1.04 14.44 5.21
C MET A 81 -0.17 14.89 4.03
N LEU A 82 0.69 13.97 3.59
CA LEU A 82 1.74 14.23 2.60
C LEU A 82 1.65 13.24 1.44
N PRO A 83 1.77 13.69 0.19
CA PRO A 83 1.96 12.80 -0.97
C PRO A 83 3.42 12.28 -1.04
N ASN A 84 3.73 11.50 -2.08
CA ASN A 84 5.10 11.08 -2.37
C ASN A 84 5.99 12.29 -2.72
N ALA A 85 6.67 12.81 -1.73
CA ALA A 85 7.66 13.89 -1.81
C ALA A 85 8.73 13.67 -0.73
N LEU A 86 9.87 14.36 -0.79
CA LEU A 86 10.95 14.23 0.20
C LEU A 86 10.50 14.56 1.64
N ALA A 87 9.44 15.37 1.76
CA ALA A 87 8.82 15.70 3.04
C ALA A 87 8.32 14.45 3.80
N TYR A 88 7.75 13.45 3.08
CA TYR A 88 7.17 12.27 3.73
C TYR A 88 8.20 11.44 4.49
N PRO A 89 9.28 10.90 3.87
CA PRO A 89 10.27 10.09 4.58
C PRO A 89 10.96 10.84 5.71
N VAL A 90 11.20 12.15 5.57
CA VAL A 90 11.81 12.97 6.61
C VAL A 90 10.87 13.16 7.80
N ALA A 91 9.62 13.53 7.56
CA ALA A 91 8.62 13.67 8.61
C ALA A 91 8.31 12.33 9.30
N PHE A 92 8.23 11.24 8.53
CA PHE A 92 8.01 9.89 9.05
C PHE A 92 9.11 9.46 10.02
N LEU A 93 10.36 9.45 9.55
CA LEU A 93 11.50 9.04 10.39
C LEU A 93 11.71 10.01 11.57
N GLY A 94 11.57 11.32 11.36
CA GLY A 94 11.72 12.30 12.43
C GLY A 94 10.68 12.16 13.54
N THR A 95 9.42 11.86 13.18
CA THR A 95 8.36 11.57 14.14
C THR A 95 8.69 10.32 14.99
N LEU A 96 9.13 9.24 14.35
CA LEU A 96 9.52 8.01 15.07
C LEU A 96 10.76 8.23 15.95
N ARG A 97 11.76 9.00 15.50
CA ARG A 97 12.95 9.34 16.28
C ARG A 97 12.64 10.18 17.52
N ALA A 98 11.57 10.97 17.46
CA ALA A 98 11.06 11.72 18.60
C ALA A 98 10.26 10.85 19.59
N GLY A 99 10.10 9.55 19.33
CA GLY A 99 9.29 8.64 20.16
C GLY A 99 7.78 8.84 20.00
N LEU A 100 7.34 9.44 18.89
CA LEU A 100 5.95 9.77 18.61
C LEU A 100 5.32 8.76 17.65
N THR A 101 3.99 8.68 17.67
CA THR A 101 3.22 7.78 16.78
C THR A 101 2.82 8.51 15.51
N VAL A 102 3.13 7.93 14.35
CA VAL A 102 2.71 8.46 13.03
C VAL A 102 1.25 8.09 12.75
N ILE A 103 0.46 9.07 12.33
CA ILE A 103 -0.88 8.86 11.78
C ILE A 103 -0.81 9.12 10.29
N SER A 104 -0.94 8.06 9.48
CA SER A 104 -0.98 8.21 8.02
C SER A 104 -2.33 8.77 7.59
N VAL A 105 -2.31 9.92 6.92
CA VAL A 105 -3.51 10.62 6.45
C VAL A 105 -3.49 10.71 4.93
N ASN A 106 -4.61 10.32 4.32
CA ASN A 106 -4.78 10.43 2.88
C ASN A 106 -4.98 11.91 2.46
N PRO A 107 -4.11 12.50 1.63
CA PRO A 107 -4.25 13.88 1.15
C PRO A 107 -5.52 14.16 0.35
N LEU A 108 -6.15 13.12 -0.19
CA LEU A 108 -7.37 13.24 -0.99
C LEU A 108 -8.65 13.24 -0.15
N TYR A 109 -8.57 13.01 1.15
CA TYR A 109 -9.73 13.08 2.02
C TYR A 109 -10.48 14.40 1.88
N THR A 110 -11.80 14.32 2.00
CA THR A 110 -12.66 15.49 2.18
C THR A 110 -12.42 16.12 3.54
N PRO A 111 -12.79 17.38 3.76
CA PRO A 111 -12.71 18.00 5.09
C PRO A 111 -13.38 17.16 6.19
N ARG A 112 -14.55 16.58 5.92
CA ARG A 112 -15.29 15.74 6.87
C ARG A 112 -14.53 14.45 7.24
N GLU A 113 -13.91 13.78 6.28
CA GLU A 113 -13.12 12.58 6.53
C GLU A 113 -11.85 12.92 7.31
N LEU A 114 -11.23 14.06 7.01
CA LEU A 114 -10.06 14.56 7.72
C LEU A 114 -10.40 14.89 9.18
N GLU A 115 -11.49 15.63 9.42
CA GLU A 115 -11.99 15.95 10.76
C GLU A 115 -12.22 14.67 11.56
N HIS A 116 -12.96 13.73 11.00
CA HIS A 116 -13.24 12.46 11.65
C HIS A 116 -11.96 11.73 12.06
N GLN A 117 -10.98 11.60 11.16
CA GLN A 117 -9.73 10.90 11.45
C GLN A 117 -8.90 11.62 12.53
N LEU A 118 -8.80 12.94 12.48
CA LEU A 118 -8.03 13.74 13.45
C LEU A 118 -8.65 13.66 14.84
N VAL A 119 -9.97 13.70 14.95
CA VAL A 119 -10.69 13.54 16.21
C VAL A 119 -10.52 12.11 16.76
N ASP A 120 -10.71 11.09 15.94
CA ASP A 120 -10.61 9.68 16.35
C ASP A 120 -9.20 9.32 16.83
N CYS A 121 -8.15 9.75 16.11
CA CYS A 121 -6.78 9.48 16.51
C CYS A 121 -6.26 10.43 17.61
N GLY A 122 -6.89 11.57 17.83
CA GLY A 122 -6.45 12.59 18.80
C GLY A 122 -5.07 13.17 18.49
N ALA A 123 -4.73 13.35 17.21
CA ALA A 123 -3.46 13.97 16.81
C ALA A 123 -3.46 15.47 17.10
N THR A 124 -2.48 15.93 17.87
CA THR A 124 -2.33 17.35 18.24
C THR A 124 -1.37 18.11 17.32
N THR A 125 -0.66 17.40 16.45
CA THR A 125 0.24 17.96 15.44
C THR A 125 -0.07 17.35 14.08
N ILE A 126 -0.12 18.18 13.04
CA ILE A 126 -0.26 17.71 11.65
C ILE A 126 0.83 18.32 10.78
N ILE A 127 1.44 17.46 9.93
CA ILE A 127 2.30 17.87 8.82
C ILE A 127 1.48 17.73 7.54
N ILE A 128 1.25 18.85 6.86
CA ILE A 128 0.35 18.90 5.71
C ILE A 128 1.03 19.55 4.51
N MET A 129 0.87 18.95 3.32
CA MET A 129 1.28 19.61 2.08
C MET A 129 0.39 20.84 1.80
N GLU A 130 0.99 21.98 1.44
CA GLU A 130 0.28 23.25 1.21
C GLU A 130 -0.91 23.14 0.24
N ASN A 131 -0.84 22.22 -0.72
CA ASN A 131 -1.91 21.93 -1.69
C ASN A 131 -3.24 21.52 -1.01
N PHE A 132 -3.16 20.96 0.18
CA PHE A 132 -4.31 20.42 0.92
C PHE A 132 -4.64 21.21 2.19
N ALA A 133 -3.87 22.26 2.49
CA ALA A 133 -4.00 23.05 3.71
C ALA A 133 -5.40 23.68 3.88
N HIS A 134 -6.05 24.08 2.79
CA HIS A 134 -7.43 24.59 2.78
C HIS A 134 -8.45 23.61 3.35
N LYS A 135 -8.21 22.28 3.20
CA LYS A 135 -9.09 21.26 3.76
C LYS A 135 -9.02 21.22 5.29
N LEU A 136 -7.80 21.38 5.83
CA LEU A 136 -7.61 21.45 7.27
C LEU A 136 -8.16 22.76 7.83
N GLU A 137 -7.94 23.90 7.14
CA GLU A 137 -8.50 25.19 7.54
C GLU A 137 -10.00 25.11 7.77
N ALA A 138 -10.72 24.42 6.89
CA ALA A 138 -12.17 24.26 6.97
C ALA A 138 -12.66 23.53 8.24
N VAL A 139 -11.81 22.73 8.88
CA VAL A 139 -12.22 21.84 9.99
C VAL A 139 -11.34 21.93 11.24
N ILE A 140 -10.23 22.64 11.20
CA ILE A 140 -9.24 22.67 12.28
C ILE A 140 -9.85 23.03 13.64
N ALA A 141 -10.85 23.94 13.66
CA ALA A 141 -11.52 24.37 14.88
C ALA A 141 -12.28 23.23 15.59
N ASN A 142 -12.63 22.16 14.87
CA ASN A 142 -13.35 21.00 15.40
C ASN A 142 -12.40 19.84 15.73
N THR A 143 -11.09 20.02 15.61
CA THR A 143 -10.08 18.97 15.78
C THR A 143 -9.18 19.28 16.98
N PRO A 144 -8.49 18.27 17.54
CA PRO A 144 -7.52 18.48 18.64
C PRO A 144 -6.19 19.06 18.14
N VAL A 145 -6.05 19.46 16.87
CA VAL A 145 -4.81 19.95 16.28
C VAL A 145 -4.43 21.32 16.88
N GLU A 146 -3.29 21.36 17.55
CA GLU A 146 -2.69 22.56 18.15
C GLU A 146 -1.60 23.17 17.26
N HIS A 147 -0.88 22.32 16.50
CA HIS A 147 0.27 22.73 15.70
C HIS A 147 0.17 22.22 14.27
N VAL A 148 0.35 23.17 13.34
CA VAL A 148 0.37 22.88 11.90
C VAL A 148 1.78 23.07 11.37
N VAL A 149 2.32 22.05 10.71
CA VAL A 149 3.57 22.13 9.96
C VAL A 149 3.22 22.05 8.48
N VAL A 150 3.51 23.11 7.73
CA VAL A 150 3.20 23.17 6.30
C VAL A 150 4.43 22.78 5.48
N ALA A 151 4.27 21.76 4.64
CA ALA A 151 5.27 21.33 3.67
C ALA A 151 4.96 21.88 2.28
N ARG A 152 5.98 22.25 1.52
CA ARG A 152 5.89 22.61 0.11
C ARG A 152 6.47 21.52 -0.77
N LEU A 153 6.02 21.46 -2.01
CA LEU A 153 6.45 20.42 -2.95
C LEU A 153 7.97 20.40 -3.17
N GLY A 154 8.60 21.57 -3.14
CA GLY A 154 10.04 21.73 -3.30
C GLY A 154 10.85 21.71 -2.01
N ASP A 155 10.26 21.40 -0.85
CA ASP A 155 11.03 21.33 0.39
C ASP A 155 12.07 20.21 0.33
N LEU A 156 13.20 20.45 1.01
CA LEU A 156 14.32 19.48 1.12
C LEU A 156 15.06 19.18 -0.19
N VAL A 157 14.75 19.91 -1.28
CA VAL A 157 15.58 19.88 -2.50
C VAL A 157 16.54 21.08 -2.55
N PRO A 158 17.61 21.04 -3.37
CA PRO A 158 18.53 22.18 -3.54
C PRO A 158 17.80 23.47 -3.89
N ALA A 159 18.30 24.61 -3.40
CA ALA A 159 17.60 25.90 -3.37
C ALA A 159 17.01 26.34 -4.75
N LEU A 160 17.77 26.18 -5.85
CA LEU A 160 17.30 26.56 -7.17
C LEU A 160 16.11 25.69 -7.65
N LYS A 161 16.20 24.38 -7.45
CA LYS A 161 15.11 23.43 -7.78
C LYS A 161 13.90 23.67 -6.87
N ARG A 162 14.12 23.96 -5.59
CA ARG A 162 13.08 24.29 -4.62
C ARG A 162 12.25 25.48 -5.09
N TRP A 163 12.91 26.58 -5.46
CA TRP A 163 12.22 27.74 -6.00
C TRP A 163 11.40 27.38 -7.25
N ALA A 164 12.02 26.68 -8.22
CA ALA A 164 11.35 26.28 -9.46
C ALA A 164 10.14 25.38 -9.22
N PHE A 165 10.25 24.39 -8.33
CA PHE A 165 9.14 23.48 -8.02
C PHE A 165 7.99 24.21 -7.32
N ASN A 166 8.29 25.06 -6.33
CA ASN A 166 7.27 25.81 -5.60
C ASN A 166 6.59 26.82 -6.51
N PHE A 167 7.36 27.54 -7.34
CA PHE A 167 6.80 28.46 -8.34
C PHE A 167 5.89 27.75 -9.35
N ALA A 168 6.36 26.64 -9.92
CA ALA A 168 5.55 25.85 -10.85
C ALA A 168 4.28 25.31 -10.21
N ASN A 169 4.35 24.82 -8.96
CA ASN A 169 3.22 24.28 -8.25
C ASN A 169 2.16 25.36 -7.94
N SER A 170 2.59 26.51 -7.43
CA SER A 170 1.69 27.58 -6.98
C SER A 170 1.15 28.44 -8.14
N TYR A 171 2.00 28.81 -9.08
CA TYR A 171 1.64 29.81 -10.10
C TYR A 171 1.32 29.21 -11.47
N LEU A 172 2.10 28.24 -11.95
CA LEU A 172 1.86 27.64 -13.27
C LEU A 172 0.72 26.62 -13.23
N ARG A 173 0.71 25.73 -12.22
CA ARG A 173 -0.33 24.72 -12.06
C ARG A 173 -1.54 25.21 -11.27
N LYS A 174 -1.40 26.31 -10.54
CA LYS A 174 -2.41 26.81 -9.61
C LYS A 174 -2.94 25.74 -8.67
N ALA A 175 -2.04 24.85 -8.23
CA ALA A 175 -2.39 23.66 -7.44
C ALA A 175 -2.45 23.93 -5.93
N VAL A 176 -2.23 25.16 -5.50
CA VAL A 176 -2.25 25.59 -4.10
C VAL A 176 -3.41 26.56 -3.91
N PRO A 177 -4.57 26.11 -3.41
CA PRO A 177 -5.65 26.97 -2.98
C PRO A 177 -5.21 27.87 -1.82
N SER A 178 -5.85 29.03 -1.66
CA SER A 178 -5.59 29.91 -0.52
C SER A 178 -5.95 29.22 0.79
N TRP A 179 -5.13 29.45 1.82
CA TRP A 179 -5.35 28.95 3.17
C TRP A 179 -4.81 29.93 4.21
N ARG A 180 -5.33 29.89 5.42
CA ARG A 180 -4.90 30.71 6.55
C ARG A 180 -4.87 29.88 7.83
N PHE A 181 -3.74 29.90 8.52
CA PHE A 181 -3.61 29.42 9.89
C PHE A 181 -3.09 30.54 10.78
N ALA A 182 -3.64 30.66 11.97
CA ALA A 182 -3.18 31.66 12.93
C ALA A 182 -1.73 31.43 13.36
N ARG A 183 -1.32 30.16 13.44
CA ARG A 183 0.05 29.72 13.75
C ARG A 183 0.41 28.51 12.92
N PHE A 184 1.57 28.54 12.31
CA PHE A 184 2.14 27.38 11.59
C PHE A 184 3.66 27.52 11.51
N THR A 185 4.33 26.41 11.19
CA THR A 185 5.76 26.37 10.90
C THR A 185 5.97 25.76 9.52
N MET A 186 6.91 26.29 8.73
CA MET A 186 7.27 25.64 7.47
C MET A 186 8.16 24.42 7.77
N LEU A 187 7.91 23.29 7.10
CA LEU A 187 8.72 22.08 7.27
C LEU A 187 10.21 22.34 6.99
N GLN A 188 10.49 23.12 5.94
CA GLN A 188 11.87 23.50 5.58
C GLN A 188 12.58 24.20 6.76
N ASP A 189 11.91 25.08 7.47
CA ASP A 189 12.48 25.81 8.61
C ASP A 189 12.70 24.88 9.81
N ALA A 190 11.77 23.96 10.04
CA ALA A 190 11.91 22.93 11.07
C ALA A 190 13.13 22.01 10.80
N CYS A 191 13.37 21.64 9.55
CA CYS A 191 14.48 20.78 9.14
C CYS A 191 15.83 21.50 8.97
N ASN A 192 15.84 22.83 8.92
CA ASN A 192 17.08 23.63 8.86
C ASN A 192 17.69 23.89 10.24
N ARG A 193 17.00 23.55 11.32
CA ARG A 193 17.56 23.65 12.68
C ARG A 193 18.71 22.66 12.84
N PRO A 194 19.70 22.99 13.68
CA PRO A 194 20.69 21.98 14.05
C PRO A 194 19.97 20.81 14.75
N PRO A 195 20.31 19.56 14.41
CA PRO A 195 19.78 18.44 15.17
C PRO A 195 20.22 18.56 16.64
N PRO A 196 19.38 18.15 17.61
CA PRO A 196 19.76 18.19 19.01
C PRO A 196 20.98 17.32 19.28
N VAL A 197 21.80 17.68 20.27
CA VAL A 197 23.03 16.97 20.64
C VAL A 197 22.76 15.52 21.03
N SER A 198 21.60 15.26 21.65
CA SER A 198 21.09 13.91 21.89
C SER A 198 19.59 13.92 21.64
N LEU A 199 19.15 13.13 20.68
CA LEU A 199 17.73 12.70 20.71
C LEU A 199 17.62 11.74 21.90
N PRO A 200 16.52 11.79 22.67
CA PRO A 200 16.27 10.75 23.64
C PRO A 200 16.54 9.44 22.93
N ASP A 201 17.40 8.59 23.50
CA ASP A 201 17.36 7.18 23.17
C ASP A 201 15.93 6.78 23.53
N ALA A 202 15.02 7.07 22.60
CA ALA A 202 13.68 6.56 22.68
C ALA A 202 13.89 5.05 22.56
N ARG A 203 14.20 4.41 23.72
CA ARG A 203 14.02 2.98 23.90
C ARG A 203 12.57 2.75 23.63
N ALA A 204 12.21 2.84 22.33
CA ALA A 204 10.89 2.51 21.89
C ALA A 204 10.68 1.09 22.38
N VAL A 205 9.76 0.94 23.29
CA VAL A 205 9.29 -0.38 23.66
C VAL A 205 8.84 -1.01 22.36
N PRO A 206 9.39 -2.16 21.94
CA PRO A 206 9.06 -2.75 20.62
C PRO A 206 7.55 -2.87 20.38
N ALA A 207 6.78 -3.04 21.44
CA ALA A 207 5.33 -3.09 21.45
C ALA A 207 4.65 -1.70 21.38
N ALA A 208 5.39 -0.59 21.47
CA ALA A 208 4.77 0.74 21.36
C ALA A 208 4.22 0.98 19.94
N PRO A 209 3.07 1.68 19.81
CA PRO A 209 2.53 2.05 18.51
C PRO A 209 3.53 2.91 17.73
N ALA A 210 3.92 2.46 16.54
CA ALA A 210 4.73 3.24 15.60
C ALA A 210 3.85 3.99 14.60
N VAL A 211 2.81 3.32 14.10
CA VAL A 211 1.89 3.86 13.10
C VAL A 211 0.45 3.49 13.46
N LEU A 212 -0.46 4.45 13.41
CA LEU A 212 -1.88 4.18 13.26
C LEU A 212 -2.22 4.31 11.79
N GLN A 213 -2.49 3.17 11.18
CA GLN A 213 -2.82 3.09 9.75
C GLN A 213 -4.32 2.97 9.57
N TYR A 214 -4.96 4.02 9.06
CA TYR A 214 -6.39 3.99 8.83
C TYR A 214 -6.75 3.18 7.58
N THR A 215 -7.73 2.29 7.74
CA THR A 215 -8.29 1.52 6.64
C THR A 215 -9.60 2.15 6.21
N GLY A 216 -9.81 2.28 4.90
CA GLY A 216 -11.13 2.59 4.37
C GLY A 216 -12.04 1.39 4.60
N GLY A 217 -12.68 1.33 5.75
CA GLY A 217 -13.57 0.24 6.13
C GLY A 217 -14.65 0.02 5.09
N THR A 218 -14.93 -1.24 4.83
CA THR A 218 -16.00 -1.67 3.92
C THR A 218 -17.38 -1.46 4.53
N THR A 219 -17.43 -1.15 5.83
CA THR A 219 -18.63 -0.95 6.65
C THR A 219 -18.92 0.53 6.99
N GLY A 220 -18.20 1.50 6.40
CA GLY A 220 -18.51 2.93 6.52
C GLY A 220 -17.42 3.78 7.17
N VAL A 221 -17.08 3.58 8.43
CA VAL A 221 -16.15 4.45 9.17
C VAL A 221 -14.73 3.88 9.13
N ALA A 222 -13.74 4.70 8.75
CA ALA A 222 -12.34 4.30 8.74
C ALA A 222 -11.85 3.99 10.16
N LYS A 223 -11.07 2.90 10.31
CA LYS A 223 -10.54 2.41 11.59
C LYS A 223 -9.02 2.44 11.56
N GLY A 224 -8.40 2.88 12.65
CA GLY A 224 -6.94 2.90 12.78
C GLY A 224 -6.38 1.57 13.27
N ALA A 225 -5.73 0.79 12.40
CA ALA A 225 -4.96 -0.39 12.82
C ALA A 225 -3.70 0.08 13.58
N VAL A 226 -3.49 -0.46 14.77
CA VAL A 226 -2.33 -0.16 15.63
C VAL A 226 -1.17 -1.05 15.22
N LEU A 227 -0.20 -0.48 14.52
CA LEU A 227 1.02 -1.17 14.10
C LEU A 227 2.16 -0.75 15.02
N SER A 228 2.68 -1.70 15.78
CA SER A 228 3.81 -1.47 16.67
C SER A 228 5.13 -1.37 15.89
N HIS A 229 6.18 -0.86 16.56
CA HIS A 229 7.52 -0.91 16.01
C HIS A 229 7.92 -2.33 15.62
N ARG A 230 7.62 -3.31 16.48
CA ARG A 230 7.92 -4.73 16.25
C ARG A 230 7.20 -5.30 15.03
N ASN A 231 5.93 -4.95 14.83
CA ASN A 231 5.17 -5.43 13.66
C ASN A 231 5.80 -4.96 12.35
N LEU A 232 6.16 -3.67 12.27
CA LEU A 232 6.76 -3.08 11.08
C LEU A 232 8.20 -3.54 10.85
N VAL A 233 9.00 -3.71 11.92
CA VAL A 233 10.33 -4.33 11.82
C VAL A 233 10.21 -5.74 11.27
N ALA A 234 9.33 -6.56 11.85
CA ALA A 234 9.11 -7.93 11.40
C ALA A 234 8.78 -7.98 9.91
N ASN A 235 7.76 -7.23 9.47
CA ASN A 235 7.33 -7.29 8.08
C ASN A 235 8.38 -6.73 7.10
N THR A 236 9.14 -5.71 7.51
CA THR A 236 10.28 -5.22 6.73
C THR A 236 11.35 -6.30 6.56
N LEU A 237 11.71 -7.02 7.63
CA LEU A 237 12.69 -8.10 7.59
C LEU A 237 12.18 -9.32 6.80
N GLN A 238 10.88 -9.63 6.88
CA GLN A 238 10.23 -10.67 6.07
C GLN A 238 10.34 -10.36 4.58
N CYS A 239 9.99 -9.13 4.17
CA CYS A 239 10.13 -8.68 2.78
C CYS A 239 11.60 -8.68 2.33
N HIS A 240 12.50 -8.18 3.17
CA HIS A 240 13.95 -8.18 2.90
C HIS A 240 14.49 -9.59 2.68
N ALA A 241 14.11 -10.55 3.54
CA ALA A 241 14.53 -11.95 3.40
C ALA A 241 13.96 -12.59 2.13
N TRP A 242 12.72 -12.25 1.77
CA TRP A 242 12.03 -12.83 0.61
C TRP A 242 12.66 -12.42 -0.72
N ILE A 243 12.93 -11.12 -0.90
CA ILE A 243 13.45 -10.61 -2.18
C ILE A 243 14.98 -10.50 -2.22
N GLY A 244 15.66 -10.66 -1.07
CA GLY A 244 17.10 -10.40 -0.94
C GLY A 244 17.98 -11.18 -1.93
N GLY A 245 17.60 -12.42 -2.25
CA GLY A 245 18.30 -13.24 -3.25
C GLY A 245 18.07 -12.82 -4.72
N SER A 246 17.09 -11.93 -4.97
CA SER A 246 16.71 -11.47 -6.33
C SER A 246 17.14 -10.03 -6.62
N VAL A 247 17.84 -9.37 -5.70
CA VAL A 247 18.24 -7.96 -5.76
C VAL A 247 19.71 -7.75 -5.44
N ASP A 248 20.28 -6.68 -5.96
CA ASP A 248 21.67 -6.27 -5.66
C ASP A 248 21.66 -5.20 -4.56
N VAL A 249 22.10 -5.55 -3.37
CA VAL A 249 22.16 -4.64 -2.22
C VAL A 249 22.91 -3.36 -2.59
N GLY A 250 22.27 -2.22 -2.33
CA GLY A 250 22.81 -0.89 -2.62
C GLY A 250 22.72 -0.44 -4.08
N ARG A 251 22.19 -1.24 -4.99
CA ARG A 251 22.11 -0.89 -6.43
C ARG A 251 20.69 -0.77 -6.97
N GLU A 252 19.71 -1.16 -6.16
CA GLU A 252 18.32 -1.15 -6.59
C GLU A 252 17.76 0.27 -6.73
N ARG A 253 16.87 0.44 -7.70
CA ARG A 253 16.09 1.64 -7.96
C ARG A 253 14.64 1.23 -8.05
N VAL A 254 13.92 1.38 -6.92
CA VAL A 254 12.51 1.01 -6.84
C VAL A 254 11.63 2.18 -7.24
N LEU A 255 10.82 1.99 -8.27
CA LEU A 255 9.76 2.95 -8.58
C LEU A 255 8.67 2.87 -7.53
N THR A 256 8.32 4.01 -6.94
CA THR A 256 7.34 4.14 -5.85
C THR A 256 6.15 4.98 -6.32
N PRO A 257 5.25 4.40 -7.17
CA PRO A 257 4.07 5.10 -7.66
C PRO A 257 2.91 5.07 -6.65
N LEU A 258 2.87 4.03 -5.80
CA LEU A 258 1.87 3.95 -4.76
C LEU A 258 2.19 4.93 -3.63
N PRO A 259 1.16 5.52 -2.99
CA PRO A 259 1.38 6.53 -1.98
C PRO A 259 2.01 5.95 -0.71
N LEU A 260 3.04 6.63 -0.17
CA LEU A 260 3.74 6.23 1.06
C LEU A 260 2.84 6.30 2.31
N TYR A 261 1.76 7.09 2.29
CA TYR A 261 0.77 7.08 3.36
C TYR A 261 -0.08 5.79 3.40
N HIS A 262 0.04 4.94 2.40
CA HIS A 262 -0.56 3.60 2.37
C HIS A 262 0.48 2.56 2.78
N ILE A 263 0.11 1.65 3.68
CA ILE A 263 1.03 0.68 4.30
C ILE A 263 1.75 -0.20 3.29
N PHE A 264 1.13 -0.53 2.14
CA PHE A 264 1.77 -1.32 1.09
C PHE A 264 3.04 -0.62 0.59
N SER A 265 2.93 0.62 0.14
CA SER A 265 4.09 1.37 -0.35
C SER A 265 5.07 1.72 0.76
N LEU A 266 4.57 2.01 1.96
CA LEU A 266 5.41 2.27 3.12
C LEU A 266 6.36 1.10 3.37
N THR A 267 5.83 -0.12 3.55
CA THR A 267 6.64 -1.29 3.90
C THR A 267 7.37 -1.86 2.69
N ALA A 268 6.66 -2.20 1.60
CA ALA A 268 7.25 -2.92 0.47
C ALA A 268 8.23 -2.06 -0.35
N ASN A 269 8.03 -0.72 -0.39
CA ASN A 269 8.95 0.17 -1.08
C ASN A 269 9.89 0.85 -0.09
N MET A 270 9.40 1.81 0.74
CA MET A 270 10.26 2.67 1.52
C MET A 270 11.08 1.89 2.54
N LEU A 271 10.44 1.11 3.42
CA LEU A 271 11.16 0.43 4.50
C LEU A 271 12.07 -0.69 3.98
N THR A 272 11.55 -1.56 3.12
CA THR A 272 12.31 -2.70 2.58
C THR A 272 13.52 -2.24 1.75
N PHE A 273 13.33 -1.29 0.83
CA PHE A 273 14.43 -0.82 -0.01
C PHE A 273 15.40 0.11 0.73
N ALA A 274 14.97 0.79 1.81
CA ALA A 274 15.91 1.46 2.71
C ALA A 274 16.88 0.45 3.36
N CYS A 275 16.38 -0.69 3.84
CA CYS A 275 17.24 -1.74 4.40
C CYS A 275 18.22 -2.33 3.37
N LEU A 276 17.80 -2.42 2.11
CA LEU A 276 18.62 -2.86 0.98
C LEU A 276 19.58 -1.79 0.46
N GLY A 277 19.54 -0.57 0.98
CA GLY A 277 20.34 0.57 0.48
C GLY A 277 19.94 1.00 -0.93
N GLY A 278 18.69 0.73 -1.32
CA GLY A 278 18.14 1.06 -2.62
C GLY A 278 17.60 2.49 -2.71
N LEU A 279 17.55 3.01 -3.93
CA LEU A 279 16.98 4.33 -4.25
C LEU A 279 15.47 4.21 -4.44
N ASN A 280 14.68 4.88 -3.59
CA ASN A 280 13.24 5.05 -3.79
C ASN A 280 12.96 6.21 -4.76
N VAL A 281 12.44 5.90 -5.94
CA VAL A 281 12.03 6.89 -6.96
C VAL A 281 10.58 7.28 -6.69
N LEU A 282 10.40 8.41 -6.03
CA LEU A 282 9.09 8.90 -5.59
C LEU A 282 8.29 9.48 -6.75
N VAL A 283 7.09 8.97 -6.97
CA VAL A 283 6.16 9.45 -8.00
C VAL A 283 5.00 10.17 -7.30
N PRO A 284 4.84 11.50 -7.50
CA PRO A 284 3.81 12.26 -6.81
C PRO A 284 2.38 11.99 -7.33
N ASP A 285 2.23 11.69 -8.62
CA ASP A 285 0.94 11.35 -9.25
C ASP A 285 1.13 10.23 -10.28
N PRO A 286 0.80 8.98 -9.94
CA PRO A 286 0.93 7.84 -10.84
C PRO A 286 -0.12 7.79 -11.96
N ARG A 287 -1.15 8.65 -11.92
CA ARG A 287 -2.20 8.72 -12.95
C ARG A 287 -1.69 9.42 -14.23
N ASP A 288 -0.68 10.27 -14.09
CA ASP A 288 0.03 10.84 -15.24
C ASP A 288 1.01 9.79 -15.83
N ILE A 289 0.46 8.88 -16.64
CA ILE A 289 1.19 7.76 -17.26
C ILE A 289 2.37 8.24 -18.08
N ARG A 290 2.25 9.37 -18.81
CA ARG A 290 3.35 9.92 -19.61
C ARG A 290 4.53 10.34 -18.74
N ARG A 291 4.25 11.03 -17.63
CA ARG A 291 5.28 11.44 -16.67
C ARG A 291 5.88 10.23 -15.95
N LEU A 292 5.08 9.22 -15.64
CA LEU A 292 5.55 7.98 -15.05
C LEU A 292 6.55 7.28 -15.99
N ILE A 293 6.21 7.11 -17.27
CA ILE A 293 7.09 6.55 -18.31
C ILE A 293 8.38 7.37 -18.45
N ALA A 294 8.29 8.70 -18.47
CA ALA A 294 9.46 9.57 -18.51
C ALA A 294 10.37 9.41 -17.28
N THR A 295 9.77 9.19 -16.09
CA THR A 295 10.51 8.90 -14.87
C THR A 295 11.21 7.56 -14.96
N MET A 296 10.55 6.49 -15.41
CA MET A 296 11.14 5.18 -15.62
C MET A 296 12.33 5.24 -16.60
N ARG A 297 12.16 5.94 -17.72
CA ARG A 297 13.23 6.17 -18.71
C ARG A 297 14.45 6.84 -18.08
N ARG A 298 14.24 7.90 -17.31
CA ARG A 298 15.32 8.67 -16.68
C ARG A 298 16.06 7.87 -15.60
N THR A 299 15.33 7.13 -14.79
CA THR A 299 15.91 6.47 -13.60
C THR A 299 16.35 5.04 -13.85
N ARG A 300 15.94 4.43 -14.99
CA ARG A 300 16.24 3.03 -15.30
C ARG A 300 15.95 2.12 -14.11
N VAL A 301 14.71 2.15 -13.66
CA VAL A 301 14.24 1.40 -12.47
C VAL A 301 14.54 -0.09 -12.58
N THR A 302 14.86 -0.71 -11.45
CA THR A 302 15.17 -2.15 -11.39
C THR A 302 14.00 -2.96 -10.87
N THR A 303 13.14 -2.31 -10.08
CA THR A 303 11.93 -2.93 -9.51
C THR A 303 10.82 -1.90 -9.40
N MET A 304 9.58 -2.36 -9.32
CA MET A 304 8.44 -1.49 -9.01
C MET A 304 7.33 -2.25 -8.28
N SER A 305 6.53 -1.54 -7.52
CA SER A 305 5.26 -2.03 -7.00
C SER A 305 4.09 -1.30 -7.67
N GLY A 306 2.95 -1.96 -7.73
CA GLY A 306 1.76 -1.37 -8.34
C GLY A 306 0.50 -2.17 -8.06
N VAL A 307 -0.60 -1.69 -8.59
CA VAL A 307 -1.89 -2.38 -8.61
C VAL A 307 -2.24 -2.79 -10.04
N ASN A 308 -3.16 -3.74 -10.20
CA ASN A 308 -3.58 -4.27 -11.49
C ASN A 308 -3.89 -3.18 -12.53
N THR A 309 -4.63 -2.14 -12.13
CA THR A 309 -5.02 -1.03 -13.03
C THR A 309 -3.82 -0.22 -13.53
N LEU A 310 -2.80 -0.01 -12.69
CA LEU A 310 -1.57 0.69 -13.09
C LEU A 310 -0.77 -0.12 -14.10
N PHE A 311 -0.59 -1.43 -13.85
CA PHE A 311 0.09 -2.32 -14.79
C PHE A 311 -0.66 -2.43 -16.12
N ASN A 312 -2.00 -2.51 -16.07
CA ASN A 312 -2.82 -2.51 -17.27
C ASN A 312 -2.66 -1.19 -18.06
N ALA A 313 -2.69 -0.04 -17.39
CA ALA A 313 -2.50 1.25 -18.05
C ALA A 313 -1.11 1.39 -18.71
N LEU A 314 -0.05 0.99 -18.01
CA LEU A 314 1.32 1.00 -18.55
C LEU A 314 1.47 0.05 -19.74
N ALA A 315 1.04 -1.22 -19.61
CA ALA A 315 1.21 -2.22 -20.66
C ALA A 315 0.37 -1.94 -21.92
N ASN A 316 -0.62 -1.04 -21.85
CA ASN A 316 -1.38 -0.58 -23.00
C ASN A 316 -0.86 0.76 -23.59
N ALA A 317 0.09 1.43 -22.93
CA ALA A 317 0.65 2.70 -23.43
C ALA A 317 1.75 2.42 -24.49
N PRO A 318 1.62 2.92 -25.74
CA PRO A 318 2.62 2.66 -26.79
C PRO A 318 4.02 3.14 -26.42
N GLU A 319 4.13 4.26 -25.71
CA GLU A 319 5.41 4.83 -25.28
C GLU A 319 6.11 3.97 -24.22
N PHE A 320 5.36 3.18 -23.47
CA PHE A 320 5.90 2.24 -22.48
C PHE A 320 6.66 1.10 -23.16
N ALA A 321 6.11 0.53 -24.23
CA ALA A 321 6.75 -0.54 -24.98
C ALA A 321 8.10 -0.12 -25.65
N GLN A 322 8.37 1.19 -25.74
CA GLN A 322 9.62 1.74 -26.28
C GLN A 322 10.72 1.90 -25.23
N LEU A 323 10.46 1.56 -23.95
CA LEU A 323 11.47 1.63 -22.90
C LEU A 323 12.49 0.48 -23.02
N ASP A 324 13.71 0.74 -22.55
CA ASP A 324 14.70 -0.30 -22.28
C ASP A 324 14.42 -0.94 -20.92
N PHE A 325 13.95 -2.18 -20.92
CA PHE A 325 13.66 -2.96 -19.70
C PHE A 325 14.83 -3.82 -19.23
N GLY A 326 16.01 -3.72 -19.83
CA GLY A 326 17.16 -4.55 -19.46
C GLY A 326 17.63 -4.43 -18.01
N THR A 327 17.17 -3.39 -17.28
CA THR A 327 17.44 -3.24 -15.85
C THR A 327 16.26 -3.68 -14.94
N LEU A 328 15.07 -3.88 -15.49
CA LEU A 328 13.87 -4.25 -14.73
C LEU A 328 13.91 -5.75 -14.38
N LYS A 329 14.13 -6.06 -13.11
CA LYS A 329 14.24 -7.44 -12.62
C LYS A 329 12.86 -8.08 -12.41
N PHE A 330 11.96 -7.37 -11.71
CA PHE A 330 10.59 -7.80 -11.46
C PHE A 330 9.70 -6.62 -11.07
N ALA A 331 8.39 -6.84 -11.14
CA ALA A 331 7.39 -5.94 -10.59
C ALA A 331 6.52 -6.70 -9.59
N ILE A 332 6.05 -6.02 -8.52
CA ILE A 332 5.18 -6.61 -7.50
C ILE A 332 3.78 -6.00 -7.63
N GLY A 333 2.80 -6.84 -7.94
CA GLY A 333 1.39 -6.51 -7.95
C GLY A 333 0.74 -6.87 -6.61
N GLY A 334 -0.07 -5.96 -6.06
CA GLY A 334 -0.77 -6.21 -4.80
C GLY A 334 -1.91 -5.25 -4.57
N GLY A 335 -2.59 -5.39 -3.41
CA GLY A 335 -3.75 -4.56 -3.04
C GLY A 335 -5.06 -4.94 -3.72
N ALA A 336 -5.00 -5.59 -4.87
CA ALA A 336 -6.11 -6.24 -5.58
C ALA A 336 -5.54 -7.41 -6.38
N ALA A 337 -6.39 -8.34 -6.80
CA ALA A 337 -5.97 -9.45 -7.65
C ALA A 337 -5.33 -8.94 -8.95
N VAL A 338 -4.23 -9.54 -9.35
CA VAL A 338 -3.59 -9.28 -10.64
C VAL A 338 -4.23 -10.21 -11.68
N GLN A 339 -4.92 -9.62 -12.64
CA GLN A 339 -5.56 -10.38 -13.72
C GLN A 339 -4.49 -11.02 -14.60
N ARG A 340 -4.69 -12.29 -14.97
CA ARG A 340 -3.76 -13.03 -15.80
C ARG A 340 -3.49 -12.34 -17.13
N SER A 341 -4.53 -11.78 -17.77
CA SER A 341 -4.40 -11.03 -19.01
C SER A 341 -3.46 -9.82 -18.91
N VAL A 342 -3.42 -9.18 -17.71
CA VAL A 342 -2.51 -8.06 -17.41
C VAL A 342 -1.09 -8.57 -17.18
N ALA A 343 -0.93 -9.65 -16.41
CA ALA A 343 0.38 -10.26 -16.15
C ALA A 343 1.04 -10.79 -17.44
N ASP A 344 0.27 -11.46 -18.30
CA ASP A 344 0.75 -12.01 -19.59
C ASP A 344 1.19 -10.85 -20.52
N ARG A 345 0.40 -9.78 -20.60
CA ARG A 345 0.76 -8.59 -21.40
C ARG A 345 1.98 -7.87 -20.85
N TRP A 346 2.05 -7.70 -19.52
CA TRP A 346 3.21 -7.12 -18.86
C TRP A 346 4.50 -7.89 -19.21
N LEU A 347 4.46 -9.21 -19.09
CA LEU A 347 5.58 -10.09 -19.44
C LEU A 347 5.96 -9.96 -20.92
N ALA A 348 4.97 -9.92 -21.81
CA ALA A 348 5.20 -9.78 -23.26
C ALA A 348 5.87 -8.44 -23.62
N VAL A 349 5.53 -7.35 -22.91
CA VAL A 349 6.08 -6.01 -23.16
C VAL A 349 7.45 -5.83 -22.51
N THR A 350 7.62 -6.29 -21.27
CA THR A 350 8.80 -5.97 -20.46
C THR A 350 9.84 -7.08 -20.39
N GLY A 351 9.47 -8.32 -20.70
CA GLY A 351 10.29 -9.50 -20.44
C GLY A 351 10.50 -9.82 -18.97
N SER A 352 9.87 -9.08 -18.06
CA SER A 352 10.04 -9.18 -16.61
C SER A 352 8.77 -9.71 -15.94
N ALA A 353 8.91 -10.53 -14.90
CA ALA A 353 7.77 -11.11 -14.19
C ALA A 353 6.98 -10.04 -13.42
N LEU A 354 5.65 -10.15 -13.47
CA LEU A 354 4.74 -9.47 -12.55
C LEU A 354 4.37 -10.46 -11.44
N VAL A 355 4.98 -10.27 -10.29
CA VAL A 355 4.85 -11.14 -9.11
C VAL A 355 3.70 -10.66 -8.25
N GLU A 356 2.77 -11.55 -7.92
CA GLU A 356 1.65 -11.20 -7.06
C GLU A 356 1.99 -11.37 -5.59
N GLY A 357 1.60 -10.38 -4.76
CA GLY A 357 1.69 -10.41 -3.32
C GLY A 357 0.35 -10.09 -2.67
N TYR A 358 0.12 -10.67 -1.51
CA TYR A 358 -1.08 -10.49 -0.70
C TYR A 358 -0.74 -9.87 0.65
N GLY A 359 -1.62 -9.01 1.09
CA GLY A 359 -1.54 -8.42 2.40
C GLY A 359 -2.71 -7.50 2.72
N LEU A 360 -2.78 -7.10 3.96
CA LEU A 360 -3.79 -6.20 4.50
C LEU A 360 -3.16 -5.29 5.55
N THR A 361 -3.79 -4.15 5.79
CA THR A 361 -3.26 -3.15 6.72
C THR A 361 -2.99 -3.73 8.09
N GLU A 362 -3.86 -4.60 8.54
CA GLU A 362 -3.82 -5.30 9.81
C GLU A 362 -2.63 -6.29 9.95
N ALA A 363 -1.88 -6.51 8.86
CA ALA A 363 -0.68 -7.36 8.82
C ALA A 363 0.60 -6.63 8.36
N SER A 364 0.67 -5.31 8.37
CA SER A 364 1.86 -4.42 8.23
C SER A 364 2.57 -4.31 6.86
N PRO A 365 2.12 -4.67 5.67
CA PRO A 365 0.90 -5.37 5.32
C PRO A 365 1.10 -6.82 4.86
N VAL A 366 2.34 -7.26 4.55
CA VAL A 366 2.62 -8.42 3.69
C VAL A 366 2.40 -9.74 4.44
N VAL A 367 1.58 -10.60 3.85
CA VAL A 367 1.28 -11.95 4.33
C VAL A 367 1.89 -13.02 3.42
N CYS A 368 1.65 -12.90 2.10
CA CYS A 368 2.16 -13.84 1.11
C CYS A 368 2.80 -13.09 -0.06
N ILE A 369 3.82 -13.67 -0.66
CA ILE A 369 4.43 -13.22 -1.92
C ILE A 369 4.76 -14.44 -2.77
N ASN A 370 4.51 -14.36 -4.08
CA ASN A 370 5.02 -15.37 -5.01
C ASN A 370 6.55 -15.34 -5.06
N PRO A 371 7.21 -16.48 -5.25
CA PRO A 371 8.64 -16.52 -5.56
C PRO A 371 8.95 -15.68 -6.81
N VAL A 372 9.94 -14.78 -6.71
CA VAL A 372 10.27 -13.84 -7.81
C VAL A 372 10.72 -14.59 -9.07
N THR A 373 11.48 -15.67 -8.90
CA THR A 373 12.06 -16.44 -10.00
C THR A 373 11.08 -17.42 -10.65
N HIS A 374 10.11 -17.93 -9.90
CA HIS A 374 9.15 -18.93 -10.35
C HIS A 374 7.75 -18.63 -9.78
N PRO A 375 7.10 -17.53 -10.19
CA PRO A 375 5.79 -17.19 -9.69
C PRO A 375 4.73 -18.19 -10.16
N LYS A 376 3.88 -18.66 -9.25
CA LYS A 376 2.74 -19.51 -9.56
C LYS A 376 1.52 -18.64 -9.87
N VAL A 377 1.27 -18.44 -11.15
CA VAL A 377 0.17 -17.58 -11.64
C VAL A 377 -1.19 -18.06 -11.09
N GLY A 378 -2.03 -17.13 -10.67
CA GLY A 378 -3.34 -17.39 -10.09
C GLY A 378 -3.30 -17.73 -8.59
N THR A 379 -2.15 -17.55 -7.96
CA THR A 379 -1.98 -17.58 -6.50
C THR A 379 -1.33 -16.29 -6.01
N VAL A 380 -1.52 -15.97 -4.75
CA VAL A 380 -0.83 -14.83 -4.11
C VAL A 380 0.53 -15.24 -3.50
N GLY A 381 0.98 -16.45 -3.79
CA GLY A 381 2.26 -16.98 -3.36
C GLY A 381 2.22 -17.73 -2.03
N LEU A 382 3.34 -17.73 -1.35
CA LEU A 382 3.60 -18.45 -0.10
C LEU A 382 3.63 -17.47 1.06
N PRO A 383 3.25 -17.90 2.29
CA PRO A 383 3.42 -17.10 3.50
C PRO A 383 4.87 -16.65 3.66
N VAL A 384 5.09 -15.37 4.01
CA VAL A 384 6.46 -14.86 4.25
C VAL A 384 7.05 -15.44 5.55
N PRO A 385 8.38 -15.43 5.75
CA PRO A 385 9.04 -16.06 6.90
C PRO A 385 8.39 -15.75 8.25
N GLY A 386 8.13 -16.80 9.05
CA GLY A 386 7.50 -16.68 10.37
C GLY A 386 6.01 -16.34 10.35
N THR A 387 5.36 -16.41 9.19
CA THR A 387 3.91 -16.22 9.03
C THR A 387 3.22 -17.56 8.89
N GLU A 388 2.14 -17.74 9.61
CA GLU A 388 1.25 -18.89 9.52
C GLU A 388 -0.04 -18.47 8.81
N VAL A 389 -0.51 -19.31 7.90
CA VAL A 389 -1.79 -19.15 7.21
C VAL A 389 -2.63 -20.42 7.42
N SER A 390 -3.90 -20.22 7.73
CA SER A 390 -4.87 -21.30 7.90
C SER A 390 -6.15 -20.95 7.15
N VAL A 391 -6.78 -21.93 6.51
CA VAL A 391 -8.11 -21.77 5.91
C VAL A 391 -9.13 -22.40 6.84
N ARG A 392 -10.17 -21.67 7.19
CA ARG A 392 -11.14 -22.10 8.21
C ARG A 392 -12.58 -21.98 7.72
N ASP A 393 -13.42 -22.86 8.28
CA ASP A 393 -14.87 -22.81 8.07
C ASP A 393 -15.52 -21.69 8.92
N ASP A 394 -16.83 -21.52 8.79
CA ASP A 394 -17.59 -20.50 9.54
C ASP A 394 -17.62 -20.77 11.06
N LEU A 395 -17.25 -21.97 11.52
CA LEU A 395 -17.10 -22.33 12.93
C LEU A 395 -15.65 -22.15 13.44
N GLY A 396 -14.73 -21.67 12.59
CA GLY A 396 -13.33 -21.49 12.92
C GLY A 396 -12.49 -22.77 12.92
N ARG A 397 -13.00 -23.89 12.42
CA ARG A 397 -12.26 -25.15 12.31
C ARG A 397 -11.38 -25.15 11.09
N ASN A 398 -10.17 -25.70 11.22
CA ASN A 398 -9.25 -25.83 10.09
C ASN A 398 -9.83 -26.74 9.00
N LEU A 399 -9.70 -26.31 7.76
CA LEU A 399 -10.05 -27.06 6.58
C LEU A 399 -8.82 -27.78 6.01
N SER A 400 -9.06 -28.83 5.21
CA SER A 400 -8.01 -29.57 4.51
C SER A 400 -7.46 -28.76 3.32
N LEU A 401 -6.29 -29.17 2.81
CA LEU A 401 -5.70 -28.56 1.62
C LEU A 401 -6.65 -28.67 0.42
N GLY A 402 -6.77 -27.60 -0.34
CA GLY A 402 -7.68 -27.49 -1.48
C GLY A 402 -9.12 -27.14 -1.12
N GLU A 403 -9.52 -27.20 0.16
CA GLU A 403 -10.84 -26.76 0.58
C GLU A 403 -10.91 -25.24 0.71
N THR A 404 -12.07 -24.68 0.37
CA THR A 404 -12.32 -23.24 0.35
C THR A 404 -12.94 -22.78 1.66
N GLY A 405 -12.35 -21.77 2.29
CA GLY A 405 -12.84 -21.14 3.52
C GLY A 405 -12.24 -19.75 3.74
N GLU A 406 -12.45 -19.19 4.92
CA GLU A 406 -11.85 -17.91 5.29
C GLU A 406 -10.36 -18.07 5.62
N VAL A 407 -9.54 -17.22 5.01
CA VAL A 407 -8.09 -17.18 5.25
C VAL A 407 -7.84 -16.47 6.58
N TRP A 408 -7.17 -17.16 7.50
CA TRP A 408 -6.71 -16.59 8.76
C TRP A 408 -5.19 -16.53 8.80
N VAL A 409 -4.65 -15.50 9.45
CA VAL A 409 -3.21 -15.21 9.46
C VAL A 409 -2.72 -15.04 10.90
N ARG A 410 -1.56 -15.61 11.20
CA ARG A 410 -0.82 -15.37 12.45
C ARG A 410 0.63 -15.11 12.14
N GLY A 411 1.23 -14.13 12.82
CA GLY A 411 2.63 -13.79 12.63
C GLY A 411 3.05 -12.52 13.36
N PRO A 412 4.36 -12.25 13.45
CA PRO A 412 4.88 -11.11 14.20
C PRO A 412 4.49 -9.75 13.59
N GLN A 413 4.06 -9.72 12.34
CA GLN A 413 3.62 -8.53 11.62
C GLN A 413 2.14 -8.17 11.87
N VAL A 414 1.35 -9.03 12.51
CA VAL A 414 -0.08 -8.79 12.78
C VAL A 414 -0.25 -7.67 13.79
N MET A 415 -1.19 -6.76 13.52
CA MET A 415 -1.50 -5.58 14.34
C MET A 415 -1.84 -5.96 15.80
N GLN A 416 -1.76 -4.98 16.70
CA GLN A 416 -2.21 -5.14 18.07
C GLN A 416 -3.73 -5.04 18.25
N GLY A 417 -4.43 -4.47 17.28
CA GLY A 417 -5.86 -4.23 17.28
C GLY A 417 -6.22 -2.91 16.61
N TYR A 418 -7.47 -2.50 16.75
CA TYR A 418 -7.95 -1.21 16.25
C TYR A 418 -7.95 -0.16 17.37
N TRP A 419 -7.44 1.02 17.07
CA TRP A 419 -7.35 2.15 17.99
C TRP A 419 -8.73 2.54 18.57
N GLY A 420 -8.86 2.48 19.91
CA GLY A 420 -10.10 2.83 20.58
C GLY A 420 -11.31 1.93 20.25
N ARG A 421 -11.10 0.73 19.66
CA ARG A 421 -12.16 -0.17 19.18
C ARG A 421 -11.99 -1.60 19.73
N PRO A 422 -12.16 -1.85 21.03
CA PRO A 422 -11.91 -3.16 21.62
C PRO A 422 -12.85 -4.25 21.10
N ASP A 423 -14.13 -3.92 20.82
CA ASP A 423 -15.09 -4.90 20.30
C ASP A 423 -14.74 -5.36 18.88
N GLU A 424 -14.37 -4.42 18.02
CA GLU A 424 -13.96 -4.73 16.67
C GLU A 424 -12.63 -5.49 16.63
N THR A 425 -11.74 -5.20 17.57
CA THR A 425 -10.51 -5.95 17.77
C THR A 425 -10.82 -7.41 18.12
N ARG A 426 -11.70 -7.67 19.09
CA ARG A 426 -12.12 -9.03 19.47
C ARG A 426 -12.81 -9.79 18.32
N ASN A 427 -13.56 -9.08 17.47
CA ASN A 427 -14.20 -9.69 16.31
C ASN A 427 -13.20 -10.08 15.22
N THR A 428 -12.02 -9.41 15.16
CA THR A 428 -11.02 -9.56 14.11
C THR A 428 -9.82 -10.40 14.56
N LEU A 429 -9.39 -10.25 15.80
CA LEU A 429 -8.28 -11.01 16.40
C LEU A 429 -8.80 -12.01 17.41
N THR A 430 -8.29 -13.25 17.36
CA THR A 430 -8.55 -14.26 18.36
C THR A 430 -7.56 -14.15 19.53
N ASP A 431 -7.89 -14.72 20.67
CA ASP A 431 -7.04 -14.69 21.88
C ASP A 431 -5.69 -15.40 21.66
N ASP A 432 -5.62 -16.37 20.73
CA ASP A 432 -4.40 -17.09 20.33
C ASP A 432 -3.66 -16.43 19.15
N GLY A 433 -4.04 -15.19 18.79
CA GLY A 433 -3.31 -14.32 17.88
C GLY A 433 -3.60 -14.52 16.39
N TRP A 434 -4.69 -15.19 16.03
CA TRP A 434 -5.11 -15.27 14.62
C TRP A 434 -5.91 -14.04 14.20
N LEU A 435 -5.54 -13.50 13.06
CA LEU A 435 -6.26 -12.44 12.36
C LEU A 435 -7.23 -13.05 11.35
N LYS A 436 -8.52 -12.79 11.53
CA LYS A 436 -9.59 -13.12 10.58
C LYS A 436 -9.57 -12.07 9.47
N THR A 437 -9.17 -12.47 8.26
CA THR A 437 -8.92 -11.50 7.18
C THR A 437 -10.20 -11.04 6.48
N GLY A 438 -11.26 -11.84 6.55
CA GLY A 438 -12.47 -11.66 5.74
C GLY A 438 -12.24 -11.99 4.25
N ASP A 439 -11.09 -12.55 3.88
CA ASP A 439 -10.80 -13.03 2.53
C ASP A 439 -11.09 -14.53 2.44
N ILE A 440 -11.73 -14.95 1.35
CA ILE A 440 -12.01 -16.36 1.05
C ILE A 440 -10.92 -16.89 0.13
N GLY A 441 -10.40 -18.07 0.45
CA GLY A 441 -9.32 -18.68 -0.32
C GLY A 441 -9.12 -20.14 0.01
N LEU A 442 -8.04 -20.71 -0.50
CA LEU A 442 -7.58 -22.06 -0.24
C LEU A 442 -6.05 -22.12 -0.20
N ILE A 443 -5.50 -23.18 0.40
CA ILE A 443 -4.08 -23.51 0.32
C ILE A 443 -3.96 -24.78 -0.53
N ASP A 444 -3.12 -24.75 -1.56
CA ASP A 444 -2.91 -25.90 -2.41
C ASP A 444 -1.91 -26.91 -1.79
N PRO A 445 -1.77 -28.13 -2.36
CA PRO A 445 -0.86 -29.14 -1.82
C PRO A 445 0.63 -28.76 -1.77
N GLN A 446 1.04 -27.69 -2.48
CA GLN A 446 2.40 -27.15 -2.46
C GLN A 446 2.55 -25.99 -1.47
N GLY A 447 1.47 -25.61 -0.77
CA GLY A 447 1.46 -24.52 0.21
C GLY A 447 1.19 -23.13 -0.36
N PHE A 448 0.90 -23.01 -1.66
CA PHE A 448 0.53 -21.72 -2.25
C PHE A 448 -0.89 -21.31 -1.84
N VAL A 449 -1.03 -20.05 -1.45
CA VAL A 449 -2.32 -19.47 -1.11
C VAL A 449 -2.98 -18.92 -2.36
N LYS A 450 -4.22 -19.31 -2.59
CA LYS A 450 -5.07 -18.77 -3.65
C LYS A 450 -6.24 -18.04 -3.01
N LEU A 451 -6.38 -16.75 -3.32
CA LEU A 451 -7.55 -15.97 -2.93
C LEU A 451 -8.62 -16.08 -4.01
N LEU A 452 -9.86 -16.17 -3.56
CA LEU A 452 -11.03 -16.19 -4.45
C LEU A 452 -11.73 -14.84 -4.44
N ASP A 453 -12.13 -14.34 -3.26
CA ASP A 453 -12.73 -13.01 -3.11
C ASP A 453 -12.83 -12.60 -1.63
N ARG A 454 -13.44 -11.43 -1.37
CA ARG A 454 -13.89 -11.01 -0.05
C ARG A 454 -15.17 -11.75 0.35
N LYS A 455 -15.24 -12.21 1.61
CA LYS A 455 -16.43 -12.89 2.17
C LYS A 455 -17.72 -12.09 1.96
N LYS A 456 -17.63 -10.78 2.12
CA LYS A 456 -18.76 -9.85 2.00
C LYS A 456 -19.17 -9.51 0.56
N ASP A 457 -18.24 -9.66 -0.41
CA ASP A 457 -18.48 -9.37 -1.83
C ASP A 457 -18.98 -10.60 -2.59
N MET A 458 -18.98 -11.76 -1.93
CA MET A 458 -19.48 -13.02 -2.48
C MET A 458 -20.99 -12.91 -2.78
N ILE A 459 -21.37 -13.32 -3.99
CA ILE A 459 -22.75 -13.28 -4.49
C ILE A 459 -23.40 -14.64 -4.28
N ILE A 460 -24.64 -14.67 -3.79
CA ILE A 460 -25.41 -15.90 -3.60
C ILE A 460 -26.51 -15.99 -4.65
N VAL A 461 -26.28 -16.81 -5.68
CA VAL A 461 -27.25 -17.02 -6.78
C VAL A 461 -27.91 -18.38 -6.58
N SER A 462 -29.20 -18.41 -6.21
CA SER A 462 -29.96 -19.66 -5.96
C SER A 462 -29.23 -20.64 -5.01
N GLY A 463 -28.55 -20.10 -3.97
CA GLY A 463 -27.78 -20.88 -3.01
C GLY A 463 -26.34 -21.19 -3.43
N PHE A 464 -25.95 -20.92 -4.67
CA PHE A 464 -24.57 -21.10 -5.14
C PHE A 464 -23.73 -19.87 -4.88
N LYS A 465 -22.49 -20.10 -4.42
CA LYS A 465 -21.51 -19.03 -4.20
C LYS A 465 -20.86 -18.64 -5.53
N VAL A 466 -20.96 -17.36 -5.90
CA VAL A 466 -20.30 -16.76 -7.05
C VAL A 466 -19.28 -15.73 -6.53
N PHE A 467 -18.06 -15.86 -6.96
CA PHE A 467 -16.96 -14.97 -6.61
C PHE A 467 -16.78 -13.92 -7.73
N PRO A 468 -17.01 -12.63 -7.47
CA PRO A 468 -16.81 -11.57 -8.45
C PRO A 468 -15.51 -11.65 -9.21
N ASN A 469 -14.38 -11.88 -8.51
CA ASN A 469 -13.06 -11.98 -9.14
C ASN A 469 -12.97 -13.09 -10.19
N GLU A 470 -13.67 -14.20 -10.01
CA GLU A 470 -13.68 -15.29 -10.99
C GLU A 470 -14.36 -14.87 -12.30
N VAL A 471 -15.48 -14.15 -12.19
CA VAL A 471 -16.20 -13.65 -13.36
C VAL A 471 -15.39 -12.54 -14.05
N GLU A 472 -14.83 -11.61 -13.27
CA GLU A 472 -13.95 -10.53 -13.77
C GLU A 472 -12.73 -11.08 -14.50
N GLU A 473 -12.10 -12.13 -13.97
CA GLU A 473 -10.94 -12.80 -14.59
C GLU A 473 -11.30 -13.40 -15.95
N VAL A 474 -12.46 -14.04 -16.07
CA VAL A 474 -12.94 -14.58 -17.35
C VAL A 474 -13.22 -13.45 -18.34
N VAL A 475 -13.96 -12.43 -17.92
CA VAL A 475 -14.35 -11.31 -18.79
C VAL A 475 -13.14 -10.51 -19.26
N SER A 476 -12.13 -10.34 -18.42
CA SER A 476 -10.91 -9.60 -18.76
C SER A 476 -10.06 -10.22 -19.89
N ARG A 477 -10.31 -11.49 -20.22
CA ARG A 477 -9.65 -12.19 -21.33
C ARG A 477 -10.31 -11.91 -22.68
N GLN A 478 -11.52 -11.38 -22.69
CA GLN A 478 -12.17 -10.96 -23.93
C GLN A 478 -11.42 -9.74 -24.51
N PRO A 479 -10.91 -9.80 -25.77
CA PRO A 479 -9.99 -8.78 -26.29
C PRO A 479 -10.52 -7.36 -26.32
N GLY A 480 -11.84 -7.20 -26.48
CA GLY A 480 -12.51 -5.90 -26.52
C GLY A 480 -12.73 -5.27 -25.15
N VAL A 481 -12.41 -5.96 -24.04
CA VAL A 481 -12.55 -5.46 -22.68
C VAL A 481 -11.25 -4.79 -22.19
N LEU A 482 -11.38 -3.59 -21.64
CA LEU A 482 -10.28 -2.88 -20.99
C LEU A 482 -10.27 -3.11 -19.47
N GLU A 483 -11.45 -2.94 -18.82
CA GLU A 483 -11.65 -3.19 -17.39
C GLU A 483 -13.02 -3.83 -17.16
N ALA A 484 -13.13 -4.63 -16.12
CA ALA A 484 -14.37 -5.26 -15.71
C ALA A 484 -14.52 -5.23 -14.19
N ALA A 485 -15.75 -5.08 -13.71
CA ALA A 485 -16.10 -5.20 -12.30
C ALA A 485 -17.45 -5.89 -12.14
N VAL A 486 -17.61 -6.70 -11.09
CA VAL A 486 -18.80 -7.49 -10.83
C VAL A 486 -19.34 -7.21 -9.44
N ILE A 487 -20.66 -7.07 -9.34
CA ILE A 487 -21.37 -7.00 -8.06
C ILE A 487 -22.59 -7.93 -8.07
N GLY A 488 -23.08 -8.26 -6.88
CA GLY A 488 -24.39 -8.87 -6.68
C GLY A 488 -25.46 -7.81 -6.59
N VAL A 489 -26.58 -8.02 -7.26
CA VAL A 489 -27.77 -7.19 -7.15
C VAL A 489 -28.96 -8.05 -6.73
N PRO A 490 -29.98 -7.50 -6.01
CA PRO A 490 -31.17 -8.24 -5.65
C PRO A 490 -31.89 -8.81 -6.88
N ASP A 491 -32.36 -10.05 -6.78
CA ASP A 491 -33.13 -10.72 -7.82
C ASP A 491 -34.23 -11.59 -7.19
N GLU A 492 -35.49 -11.38 -7.62
CA GLU A 492 -36.66 -12.04 -7.03
C GLU A 492 -36.64 -13.58 -7.15
N ARG A 493 -35.98 -14.13 -8.19
CA ARG A 493 -35.98 -15.57 -8.45
C ARG A 493 -34.79 -16.29 -7.84
N SER A 494 -33.62 -15.65 -7.81
CA SER A 494 -32.36 -16.26 -7.37
C SER A 494 -31.82 -15.69 -6.08
N GLY A 495 -32.53 -14.75 -5.43
CA GLY A 495 -32.05 -13.98 -4.27
C GLY A 495 -31.12 -12.86 -4.70
N GLN A 496 -30.02 -13.21 -5.39
CA GLN A 496 -29.11 -12.26 -6.05
C GLN A 496 -28.86 -12.68 -7.50
N ALA A 497 -28.51 -11.70 -8.34
CA ALA A 497 -28.01 -11.89 -9.69
C ALA A 497 -26.65 -11.23 -9.87
N VAL A 498 -25.85 -11.75 -10.78
CA VAL A 498 -24.56 -11.18 -11.17
C VAL A 498 -24.79 -9.99 -12.09
N LYS A 499 -24.29 -8.81 -11.72
CA LYS A 499 -24.24 -7.60 -12.57
C LYS A 499 -22.78 -7.31 -12.92
N LEU A 500 -22.50 -7.18 -14.21
CA LEU A 500 -21.18 -6.91 -14.78
C LEU A 500 -21.13 -5.48 -15.31
N PHE A 501 -20.09 -4.75 -14.92
CA PHE A 501 -19.71 -3.45 -15.49
C PHE A 501 -18.48 -3.63 -16.36
N VAL A 502 -18.48 -3.02 -17.55
CA VAL A 502 -17.41 -3.15 -18.54
C VAL A 502 -16.97 -1.79 -19.04
N VAL A 503 -15.66 -1.55 -18.99
CA VAL A 503 -15.01 -0.49 -19.77
C VAL A 503 -14.48 -1.13 -21.05
N ARG A 504 -14.92 -0.61 -22.19
CA ARG A 504 -14.55 -1.15 -23.50
C ARG A 504 -13.18 -0.66 -23.94
N ARG A 505 -12.38 -1.56 -24.49
CA ARG A 505 -11.21 -1.23 -25.30
C ARG A 505 -11.61 -1.04 -26.76
N ASP A 506 -12.49 -1.93 -27.26
CA ASP A 506 -13.08 -1.84 -28.58
C ASP A 506 -14.48 -1.24 -28.48
N PRO A 507 -14.74 -0.05 -29.04
CA PRO A 507 -16.05 0.55 -29.02
C PRO A 507 -17.16 -0.29 -29.70
N ALA A 508 -16.77 -1.23 -30.59
CA ALA A 508 -17.72 -2.11 -31.29
C ALA A 508 -18.21 -3.28 -30.42
N LEU A 509 -17.53 -3.56 -29.28
CA LEU A 509 -17.93 -4.64 -28.36
C LEU A 509 -19.34 -4.38 -27.82
N ASP A 510 -20.25 -5.34 -28.04
CA ASP A 510 -21.63 -5.25 -27.58
C ASP A 510 -21.96 -6.22 -26.43
N GLU A 511 -23.14 -6.06 -25.84
CA GLU A 511 -23.61 -6.88 -24.73
C GLU A 511 -23.77 -8.37 -25.15
N ASN A 512 -24.24 -8.62 -26.36
CA ASN A 512 -24.49 -9.98 -26.86
C ASN A 512 -23.17 -10.74 -27.02
N GLU A 513 -22.13 -10.06 -27.46
CA GLU A 513 -20.79 -10.65 -27.60
C GLU A 513 -20.23 -11.03 -26.24
N ILE A 514 -20.28 -10.12 -25.24
CA ILE A 514 -19.86 -10.41 -23.87
C ILE A 514 -20.67 -11.56 -23.29
N ARG A 515 -21.99 -11.55 -23.47
CA ARG A 515 -22.88 -12.59 -22.95
C ARG A 515 -22.53 -13.95 -23.56
N ARG A 516 -22.35 -14.04 -24.89
CA ARG A 516 -21.91 -15.28 -25.56
C ARG A 516 -20.56 -15.75 -25.02
N TYR A 517 -19.62 -14.83 -24.81
CA TYR A 517 -18.33 -15.15 -24.25
C TYR A 517 -18.45 -15.71 -22.83
N CYS A 518 -19.26 -15.10 -21.98
CA CYS A 518 -19.51 -15.58 -20.62
C CYS A 518 -20.18 -16.95 -20.61
N VAL A 519 -21.21 -17.18 -21.45
CA VAL A 519 -21.88 -18.48 -21.55
C VAL A 519 -20.92 -19.60 -21.97
N ALA A 520 -19.98 -19.29 -22.85
CA ALA A 520 -18.98 -20.27 -23.31
C ALA A 520 -17.91 -20.60 -22.24
N ASN A 521 -17.69 -19.73 -21.26
CA ASN A 521 -16.55 -19.82 -20.33
C ASN A 521 -16.94 -19.89 -18.84
N LEU A 522 -18.24 -19.71 -18.51
CA LEU A 522 -18.74 -19.73 -17.13
C LEU A 522 -19.89 -20.70 -16.98
N THR A 523 -20.01 -21.30 -15.79
CA THR A 523 -21.19 -22.07 -15.40
C THR A 523 -22.42 -21.15 -15.35
N GLY A 524 -23.58 -21.62 -15.76
CA GLY A 524 -24.79 -20.82 -15.99
C GLY A 524 -25.17 -19.86 -14.87
N TYR A 525 -25.05 -20.26 -13.59
CA TYR A 525 -25.35 -19.40 -12.46
C TYR A 525 -24.32 -18.27 -12.22
N LYS A 526 -23.14 -18.35 -12.85
CA LYS A 526 -22.08 -17.31 -12.81
C LYS A 526 -22.20 -16.33 -13.97
N VAL A 527 -22.98 -16.64 -15.00
CA VAL A 527 -23.14 -15.77 -16.16
C VAL A 527 -23.87 -14.49 -15.75
N PRO A 528 -23.33 -13.30 -16.07
CA PRO A 528 -23.97 -12.03 -15.73
C PRO A 528 -25.36 -11.92 -16.32
N LYS A 529 -26.34 -11.65 -15.46
CA LYS A 529 -27.72 -11.38 -15.87
C LYS A 529 -27.87 -9.97 -16.41
N LEU A 530 -27.11 -9.02 -15.85
CA LEU A 530 -27.09 -7.62 -16.24
C LEU A 530 -25.69 -7.23 -16.67
N ILE A 531 -25.57 -6.49 -17.77
CA ILE A 531 -24.30 -5.97 -18.29
C ILE A 531 -24.47 -4.46 -18.52
N GLU A 532 -23.56 -3.67 -17.99
CA GLU A 532 -23.57 -2.21 -18.11
C GLU A 532 -22.20 -1.73 -18.61
N PHE A 533 -22.21 -0.92 -19.67
CA PHE A 533 -21.00 -0.28 -20.18
C PHE A 533 -20.78 1.06 -19.48
N ARG A 534 -19.51 1.33 -19.14
CA ARG A 534 -19.07 2.61 -18.56
C ARG A 534 -17.81 3.10 -19.23
N ASP A 535 -17.60 4.42 -19.20
CA ASP A 535 -16.35 5.03 -19.69
C ASP A 535 -15.20 4.77 -18.74
N GLU A 536 -15.48 4.72 -17.42
CA GLU A 536 -14.52 4.40 -16.37
C GLU A 536 -15.19 3.72 -15.17
N LEU A 537 -14.41 2.98 -14.38
CA LEU A 537 -14.84 2.41 -13.11
C LEU A 537 -14.36 3.27 -11.93
N PRO A 538 -15.15 3.40 -10.85
CA PRO A 538 -14.72 4.12 -9.65
C PRO A 538 -13.51 3.45 -9.01
N LYS A 539 -12.49 4.25 -8.67
CA LYS A 539 -11.22 3.75 -8.13
C LYS A 539 -10.83 4.49 -6.86
N SER A 540 -10.24 3.75 -5.94
CA SER A 540 -9.59 4.33 -4.75
C SER A 540 -8.32 5.11 -5.14
N ASN A 541 -7.74 5.81 -4.17
CA ASN A 541 -6.49 6.56 -4.34
C ASN A 541 -5.29 5.71 -4.73
N VAL A 542 -5.34 4.42 -4.41
CA VAL A 542 -4.32 3.43 -4.81
C VAL A 542 -4.68 2.73 -6.12
N GLY A 543 -5.76 3.12 -6.80
CA GLY A 543 -6.18 2.57 -8.08
C GLY A 543 -7.01 1.28 -7.98
N LYS A 544 -7.47 0.87 -6.79
CA LYS A 544 -8.34 -0.30 -6.61
C LYS A 544 -9.78 0.07 -6.98
N ILE A 545 -10.46 -0.79 -7.75
CA ILE A 545 -11.87 -0.61 -8.10
C ILE A 545 -12.74 -0.65 -6.84
N LEU A 546 -13.63 0.33 -6.70
CA LEU A 546 -14.53 0.50 -5.56
C LEU A 546 -15.91 -0.09 -5.88
N ARG A 547 -16.07 -1.41 -5.71
CA ARG A 547 -17.34 -2.12 -5.98
C ARG A 547 -18.52 -1.52 -5.22
N LYS A 548 -18.31 -0.96 -4.03
CA LYS A 548 -19.37 -0.29 -3.23
C LYS A 548 -19.96 0.96 -3.88
N GLU A 549 -19.30 1.53 -4.88
CA GLU A 549 -19.75 2.70 -5.64
C GLU A 549 -20.40 2.31 -7.00
N LEU A 550 -20.47 1.00 -7.28
CA LEU A 550 -21.17 0.45 -8.44
C LEU A 550 -22.61 0.09 -8.04
N HIS A 551 -23.59 0.66 -8.77
CA HIS A 551 -25.03 0.43 -8.52
C HIS A 551 -25.74 0.01 -9.78
#